data_a33d45ac349dae03684179fcdec9cfcd
#
_entry.id   a33d45ac349dae03684179fcdec9cfcd
#
_cell.length_a   1.000
_cell.length_b   1.000
_cell.length_c   1.000
_cell.angle_alpha   90.00
_cell.angle_beta   90.00
_cell.angle_gamma   90.00
#
_symmetry.space_group_name_H-M   'P 1'
#
loop_
_entity.id
_entity.type
_entity.pdbx_description
1 polymer ?
#
loop_
_entity_poly.entity_id
_entity_poly.type
_entity_poly.pdbx_seq_one_letter_code
_entity_poly.pdbx_strand_id
1 'polypeptide(L)'
;MIEKIYDIVVVGAGHAGIEAALAGARMGCQTLMLTLNLDHIGQMSCNPAIGGIGKGHLVKEIDALGGEMAKAIDETGIQFRTLNTKKGPAVRASRAQADKALYRQRMKRVLENTKNLTLRQASVERLIVEDGAVCGVETQIGETFRGRKVILTTGTFLRGLIHVGDKNYSAGRAGDFAAQGLSASLIELGFKIGRLKTGTCPRLDARTIDFERLQVQHGDDPPVPFSFSTEKIAQKQVPCYITYTNHQTHETIRASLHRSPIYSGIIHSRGPRYCPSIEDKIVRFADKERHQIFLEPEGLDTVEIYPNGLSTSLPLDAQIAMVHSIEGLERAEIMRPGYAIEYDYAEPTQLYPSLETKVIKNLYHAGQINGTTGYEEAAAQGLMAGLNAALSVRGEEPLVFKRDEAYIAVLIDDLVTKGTDGEPYRMFTSRAEYRLLLREDNADLRLTEIGYKIGAVRSEAYARLERKRDGVAALLRTLEQTAVNPEEANGKVEALGSAPIRSGTTLAQLLKRPEIGFAELREFAPNLKDIPLDIALQAEVGIKYAGYIDRQLETVKRAKNFESVRLPEDIDYAAVTGLSREAREKLSRIRPRSLGQASRIAGITPAAISLLSIYLHKKKQAAL
;
A
#
# COMPACT_ATOMS: atom_id res chain seq x y z
N MET A 1 11.41 -41.22 -4.48
CA MET A 1 10.87 -40.06 -5.28
C MET A 1 11.92 -38.95 -5.18
N ILE A 2 12.29 -38.32 -6.29
CA ILE A 2 13.19 -37.16 -6.26
C ILE A 2 12.38 -36.03 -5.60
N GLU A 3 12.83 -35.53 -4.47
CA GLU A 3 12.21 -34.43 -3.75
C GLU A 3 12.27 -33.18 -4.63
N LYS A 4 11.10 -32.61 -5.00
CA LYS A 4 11.04 -31.42 -5.86
C LYS A 4 11.48 -30.19 -5.06
N ILE A 5 12.56 -29.55 -5.50
CA ILE A 5 13.03 -28.29 -4.91
C ILE A 5 12.46 -27.14 -5.74
N TYR A 6 11.73 -26.24 -5.08
CA TYR A 6 11.25 -25.01 -5.69
C TYR A 6 12.30 -23.89 -5.58
N ASP A 7 12.28 -22.93 -6.51
CA ASP A 7 13.13 -21.75 -6.40
C ASP A 7 12.59 -20.82 -5.30
N ILE A 8 11.26 -20.65 -5.24
CA ILE A 8 10.60 -19.78 -4.26
C ILE A 8 9.41 -20.51 -3.65
N VAL A 9 9.28 -20.48 -2.33
CA VAL A 9 8.09 -20.91 -1.59
C VAL A 9 7.45 -19.69 -0.94
N VAL A 10 6.18 -19.41 -1.26
CA VAL A 10 5.39 -18.32 -0.69
C VAL A 10 4.36 -18.87 0.27
N VAL A 11 4.36 -18.40 1.51
CA VAL A 11 3.44 -18.83 2.57
C VAL A 11 2.38 -17.75 2.80
N GLY A 12 1.15 -18.04 2.39
CA GLY A 12 -0.01 -17.14 2.43
C GLY A 12 -0.43 -16.67 1.04
N ALA A 13 -1.75 -16.57 0.81
CA ALA A 13 -2.34 -16.14 -0.46
C ALA A 13 -3.22 -14.88 -0.31
N GLY A 14 -2.85 -13.98 0.62
CA GLY A 14 -3.35 -12.61 0.66
C GLY A 14 -2.68 -11.74 -0.39
N HIS A 15 -2.93 -10.42 -0.36
CA HIS A 15 -2.42 -9.49 -1.37
C HIS A 15 -0.89 -9.51 -1.50
N ALA A 16 -0.15 -9.66 -0.38
CA ALA A 16 1.31 -9.80 -0.42
C ALA A 16 1.75 -11.11 -1.10
N GLY A 17 1.13 -12.23 -0.72
CA GLY A 17 1.49 -13.53 -1.29
C GLY A 17 1.21 -13.63 -2.78
N ILE A 18 0.08 -13.08 -3.23
CA ILE A 18 -0.30 -13.05 -4.66
C ILE A 18 0.78 -12.32 -5.48
N GLU A 19 1.12 -11.09 -5.08
CA GLU A 19 2.11 -10.29 -5.82
C GLU A 19 3.50 -10.94 -5.76
N ALA A 20 3.90 -11.51 -4.61
CA ALA A 20 5.17 -12.21 -4.47
C ALA A 20 5.25 -13.45 -5.38
N ALA A 21 4.22 -14.29 -5.40
CA ALA A 21 4.19 -15.50 -6.20
C ALA A 21 4.14 -15.20 -7.71
N LEU A 22 3.33 -14.21 -8.11
CA LEU A 22 3.26 -13.78 -9.51
C LEU A 22 4.59 -13.17 -9.99
N ALA A 23 5.26 -12.37 -9.15
CA ALA A 23 6.57 -11.81 -9.48
C ALA A 23 7.60 -12.93 -9.71
N GLY A 24 7.74 -13.87 -8.77
CA GLY A 24 8.66 -14.99 -8.91
C GLY A 24 8.39 -15.84 -10.16
N ALA A 25 7.13 -16.25 -10.35
CA ALA A 25 6.75 -17.11 -11.47
C ALA A 25 6.91 -16.41 -12.83
N ARG A 26 6.54 -15.12 -12.95
CA ARG A 26 6.68 -14.31 -14.18
C ARG A 26 8.14 -14.06 -14.54
N MET A 27 9.03 -13.97 -13.55
CA MET A 27 10.47 -13.91 -13.76
C MET A 27 11.11 -15.28 -14.04
N GLY A 28 10.32 -16.35 -14.19
CA GLY A 28 10.78 -17.69 -14.62
C GLY A 28 11.13 -18.64 -13.47
N CYS A 29 10.98 -18.26 -12.20
CA CYS A 29 11.26 -19.12 -11.05
C CYS A 29 10.15 -20.17 -10.85
N GLN A 30 10.54 -21.41 -10.53
CA GLN A 30 9.58 -22.44 -10.09
C GLN A 30 9.07 -22.08 -8.70
N THR A 31 7.86 -21.56 -8.65
CA THR A 31 7.27 -20.99 -7.44
C THR A 31 6.18 -21.90 -6.88
N LEU A 32 6.21 -22.13 -5.57
CA LEU A 32 5.14 -22.79 -4.81
C LEU A 32 4.46 -21.77 -3.93
N MET A 33 3.13 -21.69 -3.98
CA MET A 33 2.33 -20.95 -3.02
C MET A 33 1.55 -21.89 -2.13
N LEU A 34 1.70 -21.72 -0.82
CA LEU A 34 0.98 -22.45 0.21
C LEU A 34 -0.05 -21.54 0.89
N THR A 35 -1.28 -21.98 1.02
CA THR A 35 -2.36 -21.23 1.66
C THR A 35 -3.24 -22.14 2.51
N LEU A 36 -3.81 -21.60 3.58
CA LEU A 36 -4.76 -22.34 4.44
C LEU A 36 -6.04 -22.72 3.70
N ASN A 37 -6.47 -21.91 2.72
CA ASN A 37 -7.68 -22.16 1.95
C ASN A 37 -7.52 -21.59 0.53
N LEU A 38 -7.62 -22.47 -0.47
CA LEU A 38 -7.54 -22.09 -1.89
C LEU A 38 -8.73 -21.24 -2.36
N ASP A 39 -9.88 -21.34 -1.69
CA ASP A 39 -11.07 -20.57 -2.03
C ASP A 39 -11.03 -19.14 -1.45
N HIS A 40 -10.07 -18.84 -0.57
CA HIS A 40 -9.89 -17.54 0.05
C HIS A 40 -8.67 -16.77 -0.49
N ILE A 41 -8.14 -17.16 -1.65
CA ILE A 41 -7.08 -16.41 -2.35
C ILE A 41 -7.56 -14.98 -2.63
N GLY A 42 -6.79 -13.96 -2.25
CA GLY A 42 -7.14 -12.55 -2.48
C GLY A 42 -8.33 -12.04 -1.69
N GLN A 43 -8.74 -12.75 -0.62
CA GLN A 43 -9.89 -12.35 0.19
C GLN A 43 -9.69 -10.97 0.83
N MET A 44 -10.64 -10.06 0.58
CA MET A 44 -10.70 -8.75 1.21
C MET A 44 -11.37 -8.86 2.58
N SER A 45 -10.58 -9.01 3.64
CA SER A 45 -11.09 -9.29 5.00
C SER A 45 -11.73 -8.08 5.68
N CYS A 46 -11.34 -6.87 5.29
CA CYS A 46 -11.85 -5.62 5.83
C CYS A 46 -12.80 -4.95 4.82
N ASN A 47 -12.57 -3.68 4.48
CA ASN A 47 -13.39 -2.92 3.54
C ASN A 47 -13.30 -3.45 2.09
N PRO A 48 -14.34 -3.26 1.27
CA PRO A 48 -14.35 -3.66 -0.13
C PRO A 48 -13.68 -2.61 -1.03
N ALA A 49 -12.49 -2.12 -0.68
CA ALA A 49 -11.89 -1.01 -1.42
C ALA A 49 -10.38 -1.17 -1.62
N ILE A 50 -9.92 -0.73 -2.78
CA ILE A 50 -8.51 -0.59 -3.14
C ILE A 50 -8.22 0.88 -3.43
N GLY A 51 -7.03 1.36 -3.02
CA GLY A 51 -6.59 2.73 -3.23
C GLY A 51 -6.98 3.69 -2.12
N GLY A 52 -6.95 4.98 -2.43
CA GLY A 52 -7.09 6.09 -1.49
C GLY A 52 -5.80 6.88 -1.33
N ILE A 53 -5.80 7.88 -0.47
CA ILE A 53 -4.69 8.83 -0.31
C ILE A 53 -3.40 8.09 0.11
N GLY A 54 -2.34 8.21 -0.70
CA GLY A 54 -1.08 7.49 -0.54
C GLY A 54 -1.12 6.03 -1.01
N LYS A 55 -2.28 5.40 -1.00
CA LYS A 55 -2.48 4.00 -1.38
C LYS A 55 -2.67 3.82 -2.88
N GLY A 56 -3.42 4.72 -3.55
CA GLY A 56 -3.51 4.75 -5.01
C GLY A 56 -2.14 4.85 -5.66
N HIS A 57 -1.22 5.61 -5.05
CA HIS A 57 0.17 5.70 -5.49
C HIS A 57 0.88 4.34 -5.46
N LEU A 58 0.71 3.56 -4.37
CA LEU A 58 1.27 2.21 -4.28
C LEU A 58 0.70 1.29 -5.36
N VAL A 59 -0.63 1.32 -5.59
CA VAL A 59 -1.28 0.49 -6.61
C VAL A 59 -0.76 0.78 -8.02
N LYS A 60 -0.58 2.07 -8.35
CA LYS A 60 0.00 2.48 -9.63
C LYS A 60 1.47 2.06 -9.78
N GLU A 61 2.25 2.10 -8.70
CA GLU A 61 3.64 1.63 -8.71
C GLU A 61 3.74 0.11 -8.81
N ILE A 62 2.82 -0.63 -8.15
CA ILE A 62 2.67 -2.08 -8.30
C ILE A 62 2.40 -2.43 -9.77
N ASP A 63 1.47 -1.74 -10.43
CA ASP A 63 1.15 -1.95 -11.85
C ASP A 63 2.34 -1.65 -12.76
N ALA A 64 3.01 -0.53 -12.52
CA ALA A 64 4.19 -0.11 -13.28
C ALA A 64 5.35 -1.12 -13.21
N LEU A 65 5.45 -1.87 -12.13
CA LEU A 65 6.43 -2.94 -11.91
C LEU A 65 5.92 -4.34 -12.32
N GLY A 66 4.75 -4.42 -12.98
CA GLY A 66 4.20 -5.67 -13.50
C GLY A 66 3.29 -6.43 -12.55
N GLY A 67 2.87 -5.84 -11.40
CA GLY A 67 1.93 -6.43 -10.47
C GLY A 67 0.51 -6.60 -11.01
N GLU A 68 -0.38 -7.15 -10.19
CA GLU A 68 -1.70 -7.61 -10.61
C GLU A 68 -2.86 -6.82 -9.98
N MET A 69 -2.65 -6.20 -8.82
CA MET A 69 -3.72 -5.56 -8.04
C MET A 69 -4.51 -4.52 -8.83
N ALA A 70 -3.84 -3.66 -9.63
CA ALA A 70 -4.48 -2.62 -10.43
C ALA A 70 -5.39 -3.21 -11.52
N LYS A 71 -4.91 -4.23 -12.22
CA LYS A 71 -5.69 -4.93 -13.25
C LYS A 71 -6.90 -5.64 -12.65
N ALA A 72 -6.72 -6.24 -11.48
CA ALA A 72 -7.79 -6.92 -10.79
C ALA A 72 -8.90 -5.96 -10.35
N ILE A 73 -8.55 -4.80 -9.79
CA ILE A 73 -9.57 -3.82 -9.39
C ILE A 73 -10.25 -3.18 -10.58
N ASP A 74 -9.54 -2.97 -11.69
CA ASP A 74 -10.15 -2.43 -12.92
C ASP A 74 -11.21 -3.38 -13.53
N GLU A 75 -10.99 -4.70 -13.45
CA GLU A 75 -11.95 -5.71 -13.92
C GLU A 75 -13.12 -5.92 -12.95
N THR A 76 -12.97 -5.66 -11.65
CA THR A 76 -13.92 -6.06 -10.60
C THR A 76 -14.43 -4.91 -9.75
N GLY A 77 -13.98 -3.69 -10.03
CA GLY A 77 -14.37 -2.49 -9.32
C GLY A 77 -15.77 -2.02 -9.70
N ILE A 78 -16.59 -1.74 -8.71
CA ILE A 78 -18.00 -1.34 -8.86
C ILE A 78 -18.27 0.13 -8.58
N GLN A 79 -17.24 0.88 -8.13
CA GLN A 79 -17.26 2.34 -8.04
C GLN A 79 -15.82 2.85 -8.07
N PHE A 80 -15.53 3.84 -8.91
CA PHE A 80 -14.24 4.49 -8.99
C PHE A 80 -14.36 5.97 -8.63
N ARG A 81 -13.39 6.49 -7.88
CA ARG A 81 -13.32 7.91 -7.54
C ARG A 81 -11.88 8.39 -7.47
N THR A 82 -11.63 9.57 -8.03
CA THR A 82 -10.40 10.31 -7.83
C THR A 82 -10.56 11.25 -6.62
N LEU A 83 -9.74 11.03 -5.60
CA LEU A 83 -9.74 11.83 -4.39
C LEU A 83 -8.81 13.04 -4.52
N ASN A 84 -9.08 14.10 -3.75
CA ASN A 84 -8.25 15.32 -3.72
C ASN A 84 -8.10 16.03 -5.07
N THR A 85 -9.07 15.95 -5.95
CA THR A 85 -9.04 16.60 -7.28
C THR A 85 -8.78 18.12 -7.20
N LYS A 86 -9.25 18.77 -6.12
CA LYS A 86 -9.06 20.21 -5.85
C LYS A 86 -7.71 20.56 -5.19
N LYS A 87 -6.89 19.57 -4.79
CA LYS A 87 -5.64 19.80 -4.00
C LYS A 87 -4.35 19.73 -4.80
N GLY A 88 -4.43 19.60 -6.10
CA GLY A 88 -3.26 19.49 -6.98
C GLY A 88 -2.71 18.06 -7.12
N PRO A 89 -1.83 17.83 -8.12
CA PRO A 89 -1.46 16.51 -8.62
C PRO A 89 -0.67 15.67 -7.62
N ALA A 90 0.10 16.28 -6.72
CA ALA A 90 0.94 15.58 -5.74
C ALA A 90 0.18 14.72 -4.72
N VAL A 91 -1.12 14.94 -4.56
CA VAL A 91 -1.95 14.26 -3.55
C VAL A 91 -3.27 13.74 -4.13
N ARG A 92 -3.49 13.86 -5.43
CA ARG A 92 -4.59 13.15 -6.11
C ARG A 92 -4.37 11.66 -5.92
N ALA A 93 -5.44 10.92 -5.69
CA ALA A 93 -5.35 9.50 -5.44
C ALA A 93 -6.60 8.77 -5.91
N SER A 94 -6.40 7.71 -6.68
CA SER A 94 -7.45 6.82 -7.14
C SER A 94 -7.94 5.92 -6.00
N ARG A 95 -9.26 5.71 -5.94
CA ARG A 95 -9.92 4.75 -5.05
C ARG A 95 -11.04 4.03 -5.80
N ALA A 96 -11.16 2.72 -5.61
CA ALA A 96 -12.28 1.94 -6.12
C ALA A 96 -12.87 1.04 -5.06
N GLN A 97 -14.20 0.89 -5.10
CA GLN A 97 -14.91 -0.17 -4.38
C GLN A 97 -14.88 -1.43 -5.23
N ALA A 98 -14.59 -2.57 -4.63
CA ALA A 98 -14.50 -3.86 -5.28
C ALA A 98 -15.77 -4.69 -5.06
N ASP A 99 -16.17 -5.43 -6.07
CA ASP A 99 -16.91 -6.66 -5.83
C ASP A 99 -15.94 -7.71 -5.27
N LYS A 100 -16.07 -8.03 -3.98
CA LYS A 100 -15.15 -8.94 -3.28
C LYS A 100 -15.15 -10.35 -3.85
N ALA A 101 -16.31 -10.83 -4.29
CA ALA A 101 -16.44 -12.17 -4.84
C ALA A 101 -15.75 -12.26 -6.18
N LEU A 102 -15.99 -11.30 -7.07
CA LEU A 102 -15.35 -11.22 -8.38
C LEU A 102 -13.83 -11.00 -8.26
N TYR A 103 -13.38 -10.13 -7.35
CA TYR A 103 -11.97 -9.87 -7.10
C TYR A 103 -11.24 -11.16 -6.69
N ARG A 104 -11.79 -11.90 -5.73
CA ARG A 104 -11.26 -13.17 -5.26
C ARG A 104 -11.19 -14.21 -6.38
N GLN A 105 -12.28 -14.40 -7.12
CA GLN A 105 -12.36 -15.34 -8.23
C GLN A 105 -11.35 -15.00 -9.33
N ARG A 106 -11.24 -13.71 -9.65
CA ARG A 106 -10.29 -13.21 -10.64
C ARG A 106 -8.85 -13.47 -10.21
N MET A 107 -8.49 -13.20 -8.93
CA MET A 107 -7.15 -13.46 -8.42
C MET A 107 -6.81 -14.96 -8.42
N LYS A 108 -7.73 -15.81 -7.97
CA LYS A 108 -7.56 -17.26 -8.03
C LYS A 108 -7.31 -17.74 -9.46
N ARG A 109 -8.13 -17.32 -10.41
CA ARG A 109 -7.99 -17.66 -11.84
C ARG A 109 -6.63 -17.26 -12.41
N VAL A 110 -6.12 -16.09 -12.06
CA VAL A 110 -4.81 -15.62 -12.52
C VAL A 110 -3.69 -16.50 -11.98
N LEU A 111 -3.71 -16.81 -10.70
CA LEU A 111 -2.69 -17.67 -10.10
C LEU A 111 -2.71 -19.09 -10.69
N GLU A 112 -3.89 -19.69 -10.85
CA GLU A 112 -4.06 -21.05 -11.41
C GLU A 112 -3.55 -21.13 -12.86
N ASN A 113 -3.65 -20.05 -13.63
CA ASN A 113 -3.22 -20.01 -15.04
C ASN A 113 -1.82 -19.42 -15.25
N THR A 114 -1.09 -19.11 -14.17
CA THR A 114 0.28 -18.58 -14.27
C THR A 114 1.29 -19.72 -14.44
N LYS A 115 2.09 -19.69 -15.51
CA LYS A 115 3.18 -20.64 -15.70
C LYS A 115 4.20 -20.56 -14.55
N ASN A 116 4.86 -21.67 -14.25
CA ASN A 116 5.86 -21.81 -13.18
C ASN A 116 5.29 -21.62 -11.76
N LEU A 117 3.98 -21.53 -11.57
CA LEU A 117 3.33 -21.39 -10.28
C LEU A 117 2.56 -22.67 -9.93
N THR A 118 2.84 -23.22 -8.76
CA THR A 118 2.10 -24.34 -8.16
C THR A 118 1.36 -23.83 -6.93
N LEU A 119 0.07 -24.16 -6.80
CA LEU A 119 -0.76 -23.81 -5.65
C LEU A 119 -1.03 -25.07 -4.82
N ARG A 120 -0.93 -24.96 -3.48
CA ARG A 120 -1.25 -26.04 -2.56
C ARG A 120 -1.96 -25.50 -1.33
N GLN A 121 -2.97 -26.23 -0.88
CA GLN A 121 -3.58 -25.95 0.41
C GLN A 121 -2.80 -26.65 1.51
N ALA A 122 -2.19 -25.84 2.40
CA ALA A 122 -1.44 -26.33 3.54
C ALA A 122 -1.31 -25.25 4.62
N SER A 123 -1.28 -25.66 5.89
CA SER A 123 -0.86 -24.83 7.01
C SER A 123 0.61 -25.05 7.27
N VAL A 124 1.42 -24.00 7.15
CA VAL A 124 2.85 -24.04 7.47
C VAL A 124 3.04 -23.78 8.96
N GLU A 125 3.73 -24.70 9.63
CA GLU A 125 3.95 -24.64 11.09
C GLU A 125 5.42 -24.39 11.46
N ARG A 126 6.38 -24.77 10.58
CA ARG A 126 7.81 -24.61 10.84
C ARG A 126 8.59 -24.19 9.60
N LEU A 127 9.69 -23.48 9.84
CA LEU A 127 10.73 -23.24 8.84
C LEU A 127 11.82 -24.31 8.96
N ILE A 128 12.29 -24.83 7.84
CA ILE A 128 13.44 -25.72 7.80
C ILE A 128 14.66 -24.87 7.50
N VAL A 129 15.62 -24.86 8.44
CA VAL A 129 16.84 -24.03 8.38
C VAL A 129 18.06 -24.93 8.48
N GLU A 130 18.98 -24.77 7.53
CA GLU A 130 20.26 -25.45 7.48
C GLU A 130 21.36 -24.39 7.29
N ASP A 131 22.43 -24.46 8.05
CA ASP A 131 23.59 -23.54 7.98
C ASP A 131 23.21 -22.03 8.01
N GLY A 132 22.19 -21.67 8.79
CA GLY A 132 21.71 -20.28 8.93
C GLY A 132 20.91 -19.75 7.73
N ALA A 133 20.51 -20.62 6.80
CA ALA A 133 19.67 -20.30 5.67
C ALA A 133 18.39 -21.15 5.67
N VAL A 134 17.24 -20.53 5.33
CA VAL A 134 16.01 -21.30 5.12
C VAL A 134 16.16 -22.14 3.84
N CYS A 135 15.75 -23.41 3.92
CA CYS A 135 15.78 -24.36 2.81
C CYS A 135 14.42 -25.04 2.57
N GLY A 136 13.39 -24.65 3.30
CA GLY A 136 12.04 -25.17 3.13
C GLY A 136 11.09 -24.86 4.28
N VAL A 137 9.93 -25.49 4.23
CA VAL A 137 8.88 -25.38 5.23
C VAL A 137 8.27 -26.75 5.54
N GLU A 138 7.76 -26.90 6.75
CA GLU A 138 7.03 -28.06 7.21
C GLU A 138 5.58 -27.66 7.52
N THR A 139 4.64 -28.51 7.13
CA THR A 139 3.20 -28.28 7.30
C THR A 139 2.67 -28.96 8.54
N GLN A 140 1.47 -28.62 8.94
CA GLN A 140 0.72 -29.19 10.08
C GLN A 140 0.59 -30.71 10.02
N ILE A 141 0.56 -31.30 8.82
CA ILE A 141 0.46 -32.75 8.61
C ILE A 141 1.80 -33.45 8.44
N GLY A 142 2.92 -32.72 8.66
CA GLY A 142 4.29 -33.24 8.54
C GLY A 142 4.80 -33.33 7.09
N GLU A 143 4.06 -32.79 6.09
CA GLU A 143 4.57 -32.68 4.72
C GLU A 143 5.62 -31.58 4.64
N THR A 144 6.74 -31.83 3.96
CA THR A 144 7.83 -30.88 3.79
C THR A 144 7.90 -30.39 2.35
N PHE A 145 8.17 -29.10 2.16
CA PHE A 145 8.42 -28.50 0.86
C PHE A 145 9.79 -27.82 0.87
N ARG A 146 10.69 -28.28 0.02
CA ARG A 146 12.00 -27.67 -0.15
C ARG A 146 11.96 -26.49 -1.09
N GLY A 147 12.66 -25.39 -0.73
CA GLY A 147 12.77 -24.19 -1.53
C GLY A 147 14.03 -23.41 -1.26
N ARG A 148 14.61 -22.82 -2.33
CA ARG A 148 15.82 -22.01 -2.21
C ARG A 148 15.57 -20.68 -1.48
N LYS A 149 14.37 -20.14 -1.63
CA LYS A 149 13.91 -18.91 -0.97
C LYS A 149 12.51 -19.14 -0.40
N VAL A 150 12.24 -18.53 0.77
CA VAL A 150 10.92 -18.58 1.41
C VAL A 150 10.45 -17.16 1.67
N ILE A 151 9.19 -16.86 1.35
CA ILE A 151 8.55 -15.57 1.58
C ILE A 151 7.34 -15.77 2.49
N LEU A 152 7.37 -15.18 3.68
CA LEU A 152 6.25 -15.22 4.63
C LEU A 152 5.31 -14.02 4.42
N THR A 153 4.03 -14.32 4.19
CA THR A 153 2.97 -13.33 3.95
C THR A 153 1.72 -13.66 4.77
N THR A 154 1.88 -13.87 6.06
CA THR A 154 0.94 -14.54 6.96
C THR A 154 -0.29 -13.71 7.36
N GLY A 155 -0.37 -12.44 7.01
CA GLY A 155 -1.50 -11.57 7.32
C GLY A 155 -1.79 -11.49 8.82
N THR A 156 -3.08 -11.66 9.20
CA THR A 156 -3.55 -11.68 10.60
C THR A 156 -3.58 -13.09 11.22
N PHE A 157 -2.94 -14.09 10.56
CA PHE A 157 -3.12 -15.49 10.93
C PHE A 157 -2.14 -15.99 11.99
N LEU A 158 -0.97 -15.35 12.17
CA LEU A 158 0.00 -15.74 13.19
C LEU A 158 -0.60 -15.54 14.59
N ARG A 159 -0.91 -16.65 15.29
CA ARG A 159 -1.58 -16.68 16.59
C ARG A 159 -2.77 -15.73 16.66
N GLY A 160 -3.54 -15.69 15.57
CA GLY A 160 -4.71 -14.83 15.44
C GLY A 160 -5.75 -15.12 16.54
N LEU A 161 -6.25 -14.05 17.18
CA LEU A 161 -7.26 -14.11 18.23
C LEU A 161 -8.33 -13.06 17.99
N ILE A 162 -9.55 -13.49 17.71
CA ILE A 162 -10.70 -12.61 17.49
C ILE A 162 -11.37 -12.29 18.82
N HIS A 163 -11.82 -11.04 18.98
CA HIS A 163 -12.54 -10.52 20.13
C HIS A 163 -13.85 -9.87 19.70
N VAL A 164 -14.96 -10.25 20.35
CA VAL A 164 -16.29 -9.64 20.25
C VAL A 164 -16.82 -9.47 21.67
N GLY A 165 -16.77 -8.26 22.20
CA GLY A 165 -17.04 -8.00 23.61
C GLY A 165 -16.13 -8.83 24.54
N ASP A 166 -16.72 -9.52 25.47
CA ASP A 166 -16.05 -10.40 26.44
C ASP A 166 -15.66 -11.79 25.88
N LYS A 167 -16.07 -12.10 24.65
CA LYS A 167 -15.78 -13.37 23.99
C LYS A 167 -14.57 -13.26 23.08
N ASN A 168 -13.74 -14.32 23.07
CA ASN A 168 -12.64 -14.46 22.14
C ASN A 168 -12.50 -15.92 21.66
N TYR A 169 -11.90 -16.08 20.50
CA TYR A 169 -11.59 -17.40 19.92
C TYR A 169 -10.43 -17.31 18.92
N SER A 170 -9.67 -18.41 18.82
CA SER A 170 -8.53 -18.50 17.90
C SER A 170 -9.01 -18.54 16.46
N ALA A 171 -8.61 -17.54 15.67
CA ALA A 171 -8.88 -17.45 14.23
C ALA A 171 -7.96 -16.41 13.60
N GLY A 172 -7.60 -16.60 12.34
CA GLY A 172 -6.88 -15.58 11.55
C GLY A 172 -7.81 -14.54 10.92
N ARG A 173 -9.06 -14.93 10.73
CA ARG A 173 -10.21 -14.14 10.25
C ARG A 173 -11.47 -14.88 10.66
N ALA A 174 -12.62 -14.20 10.79
CA ALA A 174 -13.87 -14.88 11.10
C ALA A 174 -14.18 -15.97 10.06
N GLY A 175 -14.31 -17.21 10.51
CA GLY A 175 -14.51 -18.40 9.69
C GLY A 175 -13.22 -19.08 9.17
N ASP A 176 -12.03 -18.59 9.53
CA ASP A 176 -10.75 -19.20 9.12
C ASP A 176 -9.85 -19.47 10.34
N PHE A 177 -9.17 -20.62 10.34
CA PHE A 177 -8.25 -21.00 11.41
C PHE A 177 -7.04 -20.08 11.51
N ALA A 178 -6.45 -19.98 12.70
CA ALA A 178 -5.17 -19.31 12.91
C ALA A 178 -3.99 -20.27 12.72
N ALA A 179 -2.85 -19.76 12.25
CA ALA A 179 -1.58 -20.49 12.24
C ALA A 179 -0.92 -20.36 13.63
N GLN A 180 -0.67 -21.47 14.32
CA GLN A 180 -0.15 -21.47 15.68
C GLN A 180 1.37 -21.71 15.74
N GLY A 181 1.88 -22.75 15.08
CA GLY A 181 3.25 -23.21 15.23
C GLY A 181 4.29 -22.30 14.57
N LEU A 182 3.97 -21.65 13.46
CA LEU A 182 4.92 -20.82 12.73
C LEU A 182 5.45 -19.63 13.56
N SER A 183 4.63 -19.07 14.45
CA SER A 183 5.07 -18.01 15.37
C SER A 183 6.12 -18.54 16.37
N ALA A 184 5.91 -19.74 16.90
CA ALA A 184 6.88 -20.40 17.78
C ALA A 184 8.19 -20.67 17.03
N SER A 185 8.13 -21.19 15.81
CA SER A 185 9.31 -21.41 14.94
C SER A 185 10.11 -20.13 14.71
N LEU A 186 9.44 -18.99 14.47
CA LEU A 186 10.13 -17.69 14.33
C LEU A 186 10.83 -17.25 15.63
N ILE A 187 10.20 -17.46 16.79
CA ILE A 187 10.78 -17.12 18.09
C ILE A 187 12.01 -18.00 18.37
N GLU A 188 11.93 -19.31 18.12
CA GLU A 188 13.03 -20.26 18.26
C GLU A 188 14.23 -19.87 17.37
N LEU A 189 13.98 -19.32 16.19
CA LEU A 189 15.00 -18.84 15.26
C LEU A 189 15.57 -17.46 15.63
N GLY A 190 15.12 -16.85 16.72
CA GLY A 190 15.66 -15.60 17.26
C GLY A 190 14.98 -14.33 16.74
N PHE A 191 13.83 -14.43 16.06
CA PHE A 191 13.07 -13.24 15.66
C PHE A 191 12.41 -12.55 16.85
N LYS A 192 12.45 -11.22 16.85
CA LYS A 192 11.66 -10.40 17.76
C LYS A 192 10.23 -10.33 17.24
N ILE A 193 9.34 -10.99 17.93
CA ILE A 193 7.92 -11.03 17.63
C ILE A 193 7.21 -10.09 18.60
N GLY A 194 6.34 -9.25 18.05
CA GLY A 194 5.42 -8.39 18.81
C GLY A 194 3.99 -8.74 18.47
N ARG A 195 3.04 -8.02 19.10
CA ARG A 195 1.62 -8.24 18.87
C ARG A 195 0.93 -6.94 18.52
N LEU A 196 0.12 -6.97 17.44
CA LEU A 196 -0.67 -5.85 16.95
C LEU A 196 -2.14 -6.24 16.90
N LYS A 197 -2.99 -5.24 16.86
CA LYS A 197 -4.42 -5.44 16.63
C LYS A 197 -4.92 -4.67 15.41
N THR A 198 -5.95 -5.21 14.77
CA THR A 198 -6.79 -4.48 13.82
C THR A 198 -8.26 -4.81 14.08
N GLY A 199 -9.17 -4.25 13.31
CA GLY A 199 -10.59 -4.50 13.48
C GLY A 199 -11.36 -4.35 12.18
N THR A 200 -12.62 -4.77 12.19
CA THR A 200 -13.54 -4.65 11.06
C THR A 200 -14.91 -4.21 11.51
N CYS A 201 -15.68 -3.66 10.59
CA CYS A 201 -17.07 -3.28 10.80
C CYS A 201 -18.00 -4.51 10.80
N PRO A 202 -19.21 -4.44 11.38
CA PRO A 202 -20.25 -5.43 11.11
C PRO A 202 -20.60 -5.45 9.62
N ARG A 203 -21.30 -6.48 9.15
CA ARG A 203 -21.94 -6.51 7.81
C ARG A 203 -23.42 -6.41 7.99
N LEU A 204 -24.05 -5.53 7.23
CA LEU A 204 -25.48 -5.26 7.30
C LEU A 204 -26.19 -5.86 6.09
N ASP A 205 -27.45 -6.28 6.28
CA ASP A 205 -28.31 -6.71 5.19
C ASP A 205 -28.94 -5.49 4.49
N ALA A 206 -28.60 -5.28 3.23
CA ALA A 206 -29.10 -4.17 2.42
C ALA A 206 -30.62 -4.08 2.36
N ARG A 207 -31.34 -5.23 2.43
CA ARG A 207 -32.80 -5.29 2.36
C ARG A 207 -33.49 -4.66 3.56
N THR A 208 -32.74 -4.43 4.64
CA THR A 208 -33.22 -3.88 5.91
C THR A 208 -32.78 -2.43 6.14
N ILE A 209 -32.10 -1.81 5.16
CA ILE A 209 -31.60 -0.44 5.18
C ILE A 209 -32.57 0.46 4.42
N ASP A 210 -32.91 1.61 5.00
CA ASP A 210 -33.72 2.65 4.35
C ASP A 210 -32.83 3.62 3.58
N PHE A 211 -32.46 3.24 2.35
CA PHE A 211 -31.58 4.02 1.49
C PHE A 211 -32.19 5.34 1.00
N GLU A 212 -33.53 5.49 1.00
CA GLU A 212 -34.19 6.71 0.52
C GLU A 212 -33.88 7.92 1.41
N ARG A 213 -33.59 7.68 2.69
CA ARG A 213 -33.21 8.73 3.66
C ARG A 213 -31.74 9.07 3.63
N LEU A 214 -30.92 8.40 2.83
CA LEU A 214 -29.47 8.51 2.87
C LEU A 214 -28.93 9.34 1.70
N GLN A 215 -27.80 10.02 1.93
CA GLN A 215 -27.12 10.76 0.90
C GLN A 215 -26.41 9.80 -0.08
N VAL A 216 -26.78 9.87 -1.35
CA VAL A 216 -26.15 9.08 -2.42
C VAL A 216 -24.76 9.64 -2.75
N GLN A 217 -23.78 8.78 -2.90
CA GLN A 217 -22.45 9.12 -3.38
C GLN A 217 -22.12 8.32 -4.64
N HIS A 218 -22.14 8.99 -5.79
CA HIS A 218 -21.75 8.42 -7.07
C HIS A 218 -20.22 8.34 -7.24
N GLY A 219 -19.76 7.44 -8.11
CA GLY A 219 -18.39 7.40 -8.64
C GLY A 219 -18.13 8.52 -9.64
N ASP A 220 -16.90 8.54 -10.19
CA ASP A 220 -16.54 9.39 -11.31
C ASP A 220 -17.19 8.86 -12.59
N ASP A 221 -17.59 9.74 -13.50
CA ASP A 221 -18.13 9.40 -14.82
C ASP A 221 -17.41 10.22 -15.90
N PRO A 222 -16.67 9.58 -16.80
CA PRO A 222 -16.34 8.16 -16.82
C PRO A 222 -15.39 7.74 -15.69
N PRO A 223 -15.44 6.46 -15.25
CA PRO A 223 -14.51 5.95 -14.23
C PRO A 223 -13.08 5.89 -14.76
N VAL A 224 -12.11 6.31 -13.92
CA VAL A 224 -10.68 6.33 -14.27
C VAL A 224 -9.99 5.04 -13.83
N PRO A 225 -9.38 4.27 -14.76
CA PRO A 225 -8.68 3.03 -14.43
C PRO A 225 -7.46 3.22 -13.53
N PHE A 226 -7.13 2.18 -12.75
CA PHE A 226 -5.86 2.12 -12.02
C PHE A 226 -4.70 1.66 -12.89
N SER A 227 -4.87 0.58 -13.66
CA SER A 227 -3.79 0.05 -14.49
C SER A 227 -3.51 0.92 -15.70
N PHE A 228 -2.23 1.12 -16.00
CA PHE A 228 -1.78 1.77 -17.24
C PHE A 228 -2.08 0.94 -18.49
N SER A 229 -2.55 -0.31 -18.31
CA SER A 229 -2.95 -1.19 -19.42
C SER A 229 -4.45 -1.22 -19.68
N THR A 230 -5.26 -0.67 -18.81
CA THR A 230 -6.72 -0.65 -18.94
C THR A 230 -7.16 0.63 -19.65
N GLU A 231 -7.80 0.47 -20.79
CA GLU A 231 -8.32 1.62 -21.57
C GLU A 231 -9.66 2.12 -21.04
N LYS A 232 -10.53 1.19 -20.62
CA LYS A 232 -11.89 1.50 -20.17
C LYS A 232 -12.36 0.51 -19.11
N ILE A 233 -13.06 1.03 -18.10
CA ILE A 233 -13.78 0.21 -17.11
C ILE A 233 -15.10 -0.26 -17.74
N ALA A 234 -15.27 -1.56 -17.83
CA ALA A 234 -16.47 -2.19 -18.40
C ALA A 234 -17.49 -2.60 -17.33
N GLN A 235 -17.07 -2.75 -16.08
CA GLN A 235 -17.91 -3.21 -14.98
C GLN A 235 -19.01 -2.19 -14.65
N LYS A 236 -20.22 -2.70 -14.33
CA LYS A 236 -21.35 -1.87 -13.86
C LYS A 236 -20.96 -1.09 -12.60
N GLN A 237 -21.24 0.22 -12.61
CA GLN A 237 -20.98 1.10 -11.48
C GLN A 237 -22.22 1.26 -10.60
N VAL A 238 -22.02 1.28 -9.28
CA VAL A 238 -23.08 1.48 -8.27
C VAL A 238 -22.68 2.56 -7.28
N PRO A 239 -23.64 3.29 -6.69
CA PRO A 239 -23.33 4.28 -5.67
C PRO A 239 -22.98 3.65 -4.32
N CYS A 240 -22.26 4.38 -3.48
CA CYS A 240 -22.26 4.23 -2.03
C CYS A 240 -23.25 5.21 -1.39
N TYR A 241 -23.53 5.01 -0.11
CA TYR A 241 -24.42 5.90 0.63
C TYR A 241 -23.72 6.45 1.87
N ILE A 242 -24.14 7.61 2.33
CA ILE A 242 -23.56 8.29 3.47
C ILE A 242 -24.62 8.48 4.54
N THR A 243 -24.27 8.14 5.77
CA THR A 243 -25.02 8.47 6.99
C THR A 243 -24.04 8.92 8.07
N TYR A 244 -24.53 9.20 9.27
CA TYR A 244 -23.74 9.74 10.36
C TYR A 244 -24.13 9.12 11.69
N THR A 245 -23.16 8.96 12.60
CA THR A 245 -23.48 8.75 14.02
C THR A 245 -24.15 10.00 14.59
N ASN A 246 -24.85 9.86 15.69
CA ASN A 246 -25.54 10.94 16.40
C ASN A 246 -25.34 10.82 17.91
N HIS A 247 -25.97 11.70 18.70
CA HIS A 247 -25.83 11.70 20.15
C HIS A 247 -26.24 10.36 20.78
N GLN A 248 -27.36 9.76 20.34
CA GLN A 248 -27.84 8.46 20.84
C GLN A 248 -26.82 7.36 20.54
N THR A 249 -26.23 7.35 19.33
CA THR A 249 -25.16 6.42 18.97
C THR A 249 -23.98 6.56 19.93
N HIS A 250 -23.55 7.80 20.21
CA HIS A 250 -22.41 8.06 21.10
C HIS A 250 -22.69 7.63 22.54
N GLU A 251 -23.91 7.87 23.07
CA GLU A 251 -24.31 7.41 24.41
C GLU A 251 -24.34 5.87 24.51
N THR A 252 -24.89 5.20 23.50
CA THR A 252 -24.91 3.73 23.43
C THR A 252 -23.49 3.15 23.50
N ILE A 253 -22.56 3.74 22.75
CA ILE A 253 -21.15 3.33 22.76
C ILE A 253 -20.52 3.62 24.12
N ARG A 254 -20.68 4.82 24.70
CA ARG A 254 -20.12 5.19 26.00
C ARG A 254 -20.61 4.25 27.13
N ALA A 255 -21.88 3.96 27.14
CA ALA A 255 -22.48 3.02 28.12
C ALA A 255 -21.89 1.60 28.01
N SER A 256 -21.41 1.21 26.82
CA SER A 256 -20.89 -0.12 26.54
C SER A 256 -19.35 -0.22 26.60
N LEU A 257 -18.62 0.87 26.85
CA LEU A 257 -17.14 0.89 26.84
C LEU A 257 -16.52 -0.12 27.81
N HIS A 258 -17.10 -0.30 28.98
CA HIS A 258 -16.61 -1.24 29.98
C HIS A 258 -16.64 -2.71 29.50
N ARG A 259 -17.43 -3.01 28.46
CA ARG A 259 -17.55 -4.33 27.80
C ARG A 259 -16.69 -4.44 26.53
N SER A 260 -16.03 -3.35 26.12
CA SER A 260 -15.12 -3.36 24.97
C SER A 260 -13.79 -4.01 25.37
N PRO A 261 -13.28 -5.02 24.66
CA PRO A 261 -12.01 -5.66 24.99
C PRO A 261 -10.81 -4.70 24.98
N ILE A 262 -10.94 -3.57 24.27
CA ILE A 262 -9.91 -2.51 24.23
C ILE A 262 -9.92 -1.71 25.56
N TYR A 263 -11.09 -1.36 26.08
CA TYR A 263 -11.26 -0.50 27.25
C TYR A 263 -11.34 -1.28 28.57
N SER A 264 -11.68 -2.58 28.52
CA SER A 264 -11.65 -3.48 29.67
C SER A 264 -10.24 -4.03 30.00
N GLY A 265 -9.24 -3.72 29.17
CA GLY A 265 -7.87 -4.19 29.36
C GLY A 265 -7.63 -5.65 28.94
N ILE A 266 -8.52 -6.27 28.16
CA ILE A 266 -8.30 -7.59 27.56
C ILE A 266 -7.28 -7.51 26.42
N ILE A 267 -7.41 -6.48 25.57
CA ILE A 267 -6.47 -6.20 24.49
C ILE A 267 -5.43 -5.18 24.98
N HIS A 268 -4.16 -5.60 25.03
CA HIS A 268 -3.03 -4.74 25.34
C HIS A 268 -2.27 -4.23 24.12
N SER A 269 -2.47 -4.86 22.95
CA SER A 269 -1.82 -4.49 21.71
C SER A 269 -2.40 -3.20 21.11
N ARG A 270 -1.54 -2.40 20.48
CA ARG A 270 -1.95 -1.16 19.84
C ARG A 270 -2.59 -1.41 18.48
N GLY A 271 -3.65 -0.67 18.20
CA GLY A 271 -4.31 -0.65 16.90
C GLY A 271 -3.83 0.48 16.00
N PRO A 272 -4.25 0.48 14.71
CA PRO A 272 -3.83 1.49 13.75
C PRO A 272 -4.40 2.87 14.11
N ARG A 273 -3.53 3.87 14.23
CA ARG A 273 -3.85 5.26 14.56
C ARG A 273 -4.88 5.90 13.62
N TYR A 274 -4.85 5.51 12.34
CA TYR A 274 -5.65 6.12 11.27
C TYR A 274 -6.86 5.29 10.82
N CYS A 275 -7.13 4.19 11.48
CA CYS A 275 -8.37 3.43 11.39
C CYS A 275 -8.81 3.04 12.80
N PRO A 276 -9.08 4.05 13.67
CA PRO A 276 -9.51 3.77 15.03
C PRO A 276 -10.88 3.07 14.99
N SER A 277 -11.16 2.26 15.98
CA SER A 277 -12.50 1.75 16.21
C SER A 277 -13.47 2.91 16.45
N ILE A 278 -14.77 2.67 16.33
CA ILE A 278 -15.76 3.71 16.64
C ILE A 278 -15.69 4.13 18.10
N GLU A 279 -15.37 3.19 19.01
CA GLU A 279 -15.13 3.47 20.43
C GLU A 279 -14.00 4.49 20.61
N ASP A 280 -12.87 4.27 19.93
CA ASP A 280 -11.72 5.18 19.95
C ASP A 280 -12.07 6.58 19.41
N LYS A 281 -12.91 6.65 18.36
CA LYS A 281 -13.36 7.95 17.81
C LYS A 281 -14.20 8.71 18.83
N ILE A 282 -15.17 8.04 19.47
CA ILE A 282 -16.07 8.67 20.44
C ILE A 282 -15.31 9.15 21.69
N VAL A 283 -14.28 8.42 22.12
CA VAL A 283 -13.47 8.81 23.27
C VAL A 283 -12.48 9.93 22.94
N ARG A 284 -11.74 9.79 21.81
CA ARG A 284 -10.67 10.75 21.44
C ARG A 284 -11.18 12.05 20.84
N PHE A 285 -12.37 12.03 20.23
CA PHE A 285 -12.99 13.18 19.58
C PHE A 285 -14.38 13.42 20.18
N ALA A 286 -14.43 13.49 21.51
CA ALA A 286 -15.68 13.64 22.27
C ALA A 286 -16.44 14.94 21.97
N ASP A 287 -15.76 15.95 21.43
CA ASP A 287 -16.28 17.23 20.97
C ASP A 287 -17.02 17.17 19.62
N LYS A 288 -16.87 16.06 18.88
CA LYS A 288 -17.55 15.88 17.60
C LYS A 288 -18.96 15.36 17.80
N GLU A 289 -19.94 16.09 17.29
CA GLU A 289 -21.36 15.73 17.37
C GLU A 289 -21.70 14.50 16.54
N ARG A 290 -20.94 14.23 15.44
CA ARG A 290 -21.18 13.13 14.52
C ARG A 290 -19.92 12.67 13.82
N HIS A 291 -19.90 11.40 13.43
CA HIS A 291 -18.88 10.78 12.57
C HIS A 291 -19.55 10.25 11.30
N GLN A 292 -18.91 10.50 10.16
CA GLN A 292 -19.39 10.03 8.87
C GLN A 292 -19.23 8.52 8.72
N ILE A 293 -20.25 7.87 8.17
CA ILE A 293 -20.32 6.45 7.86
C ILE A 293 -20.61 6.30 6.37
N PHE A 294 -19.81 5.47 5.70
CA PHE A 294 -20.05 5.10 4.30
C PHE A 294 -20.64 3.71 4.26
N LEU A 295 -21.79 3.55 3.63
CA LEU A 295 -22.39 2.26 3.35
C LEU A 295 -21.88 1.80 1.98
N GLU A 296 -20.97 0.85 2.00
CA GLU A 296 -20.24 0.36 0.84
C GLU A 296 -20.75 -1.04 0.46
N PRO A 297 -21.37 -1.24 -0.72
CA PRO A 297 -21.74 -2.57 -1.19
C PRO A 297 -20.50 -3.48 -1.28
N GLU A 298 -20.60 -4.72 -0.80
CA GLU A 298 -19.51 -5.71 -0.91
C GLU A 298 -19.46 -6.45 -2.26
N GLY A 299 -20.43 -6.19 -3.15
CA GLY A 299 -20.49 -6.74 -4.49
C GLY A 299 -21.82 -6.43 -5.18
N LEU A 300 -21.96 -6.86 -6.43
CA LEU A 300 -23.17 -6.66 -7.24
C LEU A 300 -24.26 -7.70 -6.93
N ASP A 301 -23.85 -8.92 -6.61
CA ASP A 301 -24.72 -10.07 -6.40
C ASP A 301 -24.77 -10.48 -4.91
N THR A 302 -24.66 -9.52 -3.99
CA THR A 302 -24.76 -9.74 -2.55
C THR A 302 -25.59 -8.65 -1.90
N VAL A 303 -26.23 -8.99 -0.81
CA VAL A 303 -26.94 -8.03 0.06
C VAL A 303 -26.04 -7.51 1.18
N GLU A 304 -24.78 -7.90 1.24
CA GLU A 304 -23.85 -7.45 2.29
C GLU A 304 -23.41 -6.00 2.06
N ILE A 305 -23.64 -5.16 3.06
CA ILE A 305 -23.16 -3.77 3.10
C ILE A 305 -22.09 -3.64 4.19
N TYR A 306 -20.97 -3.00 3.85
CA TYR A 306 -19.90 -2.64 4.77
C TYR A 306 -20.09 -1.19 5.27
N PRO A 307 -20.45 -0.96 6.53
CA PRO A 307 -20.61 0.38 7.08
C PRO A 307 -19.25 0.94 7.51
N ASN A 308 -18.49 1.43 6.53
CA ASN A 308 -17.15 1.95 6.75
C ASN A 308 -17.17 3.16 7.70
N GLY A 309 -16.46 3.01 8.81
CA GLY A 309 -16.46 3.98 9.92
C GLY A 309 -16.98 3.42 11.23
N LEU A 310 -17.68 2.27 11.20
CA LEU A 310 -18.22 1.57 12.38
C LEU A 310 -17.40 0.34 12.80
N SER A 311 -16.06 0.34 12.55
CA SER A 311 -15.21 -0.73 13.07
C SER A 311 -15.33 -0.79 14.59
N THR A 312 -15.66 -1.96 15.14
CA THR A 312 -15.95 -2.13 16.56
C THR A 312 -15.61 -3.53 17.06
N SER A 313 -15.35 -3.64 18.34
CA SER A 313 -15.23 -4.90 19.07
C SER A 313 -16.23 -5.02 20.24
N LEU A 314 -17.19 -4.14 20.31
CA LEU A 314 -18.29 -4.22 21.29
C LEU A 314 -19.04 -5.56 21.20
N PRO A 315 -19.70 -6.02 22.27
CA PRO A 315 -20.53 -7.19 22.21
C PRO A 315 -21.73 -7.00 21.28
N LEU A 316 -22.27 -8.07 20.74
CA LEU A 316 -23.26 -8.04 19.65
C LEU A 316 -24.51 -7.21 19.98
N ASP A 317 -25.03 -7.30 21.20
CA ASP A 317 -26.17 -6.50 21.65
C ASP A 317 -25.88 -5.00 21.59
N ALA A 318 -24.69 -4.58 21.97
CA ALA A 318 -24.26 -3.17 21.86
C ALA A 318 -24.03 -2.76 20.39
N GLN A 319 -23.55 -3.67 19.54
CA GLN A 319 -23.43 -3.40 18.08
C GLN A 319 -24.81 -3.19 17.45
N ILE A 320 -25.82 -4.00 17.80
CA ILE A 320 -27.20 -3.86 17.32
C ILE A 320 -27.78 -2.52 17.78
N ALA A 321 -27.69 -2.19 19.07
CA ALA A 321 -28.19 -0.93 19.61
C ALA A 321 -27.51 0.29 18.98
N MET A 322 -26.19 0.22 18.75
CA MET A 322 -25.41 1.24 18.05
C MET A 322 -25.89 1.43 16.61
N VAL A 323 -26.04 0.36 15.85
CA VAL A 323 -26.49 0.40 14.44
C VAL A 323 -27.90 0.96 14.35
N HIS A 324 -28.83 0.49 15.18
CA HIS A 324 -30.23 0.95 15.19
C HIS A 324 -30.42 2.41 15.61
N SER A 325 -29.42 3.03 16.24
CA SER A 325 -29.47 4.47 16.57
C SER A 325 -29.11 5.39 15.39
N ILE A 326 -28.64 4.84 14.25
CA ILE A 326 -28.15 5.59 13.10
C ILE A 326 -29.27 5.74 12.07
N GLU A 327 -29.41 6.97 11.52
CA GLU A 327 -30.42 7.26 10.50
C GLU A 327 -30.31 6.34 9.29
N GLY A 328 -31.46 5.75 8.89
CA GLY A 328 -31.60 4.78 7.81
C GLY A 328 -31.20 3.36 8.19
N LEU A 329 -30.69 3.14 9.42
CA LEU A 329 -30.26 1.84 9.91
C LEU A 329 -31.10 1.35 11.10
N GLU A 330 -32.22 1.96 11.40
CA GLU A 330 -33.06 1.68 12.58
C GLU A 330 -33.58 0.25 12.63
N ARG A 331 -33.66 -0.41 11.46
CA ARG A 331 -34.10 -1.80 11.30
C ARG A 331 -33.03 -2.69 10.65
N ALA A 332 -31.80 -2.19 10.52
CA ALA A 332 -30.75 -2.90 9.82
C ALA A 332 -30.32 -4.17 10.57
N GLU A 333 -30.35 -5.30 9.90
CA GLU A 333 -29.92 -6.58 10.45
C GLU A 333 -28.39 -6.76 10.27
N ILE A 334 -27.73 -7.22 11.33
CA ILE A 334 -26.31 -7.55 11.31
C ILE A 334 -26.14 -9.00 10.84
N MET A 335 -25.66 -9.19 9.62
CA MET A 335 -25.35 -10.52 9.08
C MET A 335 -24.07 -11.11 9.68
N ARG A 336 -23.09 -10.28 9.99
CA ARG A 336 -21.82 -10.64 10.64
C ARG A 336 -21.43 -9.55 11.65
N PRO A 337 -21.06 -9.91 12.89
CA PRO A 337 -20.61 -8.90 13.85
C PRO A 337 -19.27 -8.27 13.44
N GLY A 338 -19.06 -7.04 13.84
CA GLY A 338 -17.74 -6.43 13.88
C GLY A 338 -16.88 -7.11 14.95
N TYR A 339 -15.56 -7.11 14.76
CA TYR A 339 -14.62 -7.69 15.69
C TYR A 339 -13.26 -7.01 15.67
N ALA A 340 -12.51 -7.11 16.76
CA ALA A 340 -11.09 -6.88 16.77
C ALA A 340 -10.34 -8.21 16.60
N ILE A 341 -9.17 -8.16 15.96
CA ILE A 341 -8.27 -9.29 15.87
C ILE A 341 -6.87 -8.88 16.31
N GLU A 342 -6.29 -9.63 17.24
CA GLU A 342 -4.89 -9.59 17.58
C GLU A 342 -4.11 -10.66 16.83
N TYR A 343 -2.90 -10.33 16.43
CA TYR A 343 -2.01 -11.25 15.69
C TYR A 343 -0.54 -10.90 15.95
N ASP A 344 0.33 -11.88 15.78
CA ASP A 344 1.76 -11.68 15.91
C ASP A 344 2.35 -11.06 14.63
N TYR A 345 3.39 -10.22 14.80
CA TYR A 345 4.18 -9.65 13.73
C TYR A 345 5.67 -9.72 14.09
N ALA A 346 6.53 -9.74 13.09
CA ALA A 346 7.98 -9.63 13.26
C ALA A 346 8.39 -8.15 13.13
N GLU A 347 9.22 -7.66 14.06
CA GLU A 347 9.71 -6.28 14.02
C GLU A 347 10.47 -6.01 12.72
N PRO A 348 10.01 -5.08 11.83
CA PRO A 348 10.56 -4.94 10.49
C PRO A 348 11.98 -4.36 10.43
N THR A 349 12.51 -3.82 11.53
CA THR A 349 13.94 -3.43 11.60
C THR A 349 14.89 -4.62 11.49
N GLN A 350 14.37 -5.84 11.58
CA GLN A 350 15.11 -7.09 11.33
C GLN A 350 15.24 -7.44 9.83
N LEU A 351 14.74 -6.58 8.94
CA LEU A 351 14.81 -6.76 7.50
C LEU A 351 15.87 -5.85 6.87
N TYR A 352 16.45 -6.33 5.79
CA TYR A 352 17.14 -5.50 4.81
C TYR A 352 16.13 -4.75 3.93
N PRO A 353 16.56 -3.69 3.20
CA PRO A 353 15.68 -3.01 2.24
C PRO A 353 15.16 -3.90 1.09
N SER A 354 15.79 -5.05 0.85
CA SER A 354 15.32 -6.11 -0.05
C SER A 354 14.14 -6.89 0.48
N LEU A 355 13.74 -6.67 1.75
CA LEU A 355 12.79 -7.44 2.55
C LEU A 355 13.28 -8.85 2.95
N GLU A 356 14.54 -9.20 2.66
CA GLU A 356 15.20 -10.36 3.23
C GLU A 356 15.49 -10.12 4.72
N THR A 357 15.39 -11.18 5.54
CA THR A 357 15.65 -11.08 6.97
C THR A 357 17.16 -11.03 7.27
N LYS A 358 17.54 -10.28 8.30
CA LYS A 358 18.92 -10.23 8.82
C LYS A 358 19.27 -11.45 9.67
N VAL A 359 18.26 -12.15 10.17
CA VAL A 359 18.40 -13.27 11.11
C VAL A 359 18.66 -14.58 10.36
N ILE A 360 17.89 -14.86 9.33
CA ILE A 360 17.96 -16.09 8.54
C ILE A 360 18.12 -15.72 7.05
N LYS A 361 19.15 -16.23 6.41
CA LYS A 361 19.37 -16.02 4.96
C LYS A 361 18.26 -16.65 4.14
N ASN A 362 17.98 -16.09 2.95
CA ASN A 362 16.99 -16.59 2.00
C ASN A 362 15.53 -16.54 2.47
N LEU A 363 15.27 -15.95 3.64
CA LEU A 363 13.93 -15.75 4.21
C LEU A 363 13.50 -14.29 4.01
N TYR A 364 12.32 -14.09 3.44
CA TYR A 364 11.72 -12.77 3.17
C TYR A 364 10.40 -12.63 3.93
N HIS A 365 10.11 -11.42 4.40
CA HIS A 365 8.82 -11.10 5.00
C HIS A 365 8.12 -10.01 4.20
N ALA A 366 6.79 -10.14 3.99
CA ALA A 366 6.00 -9.12 3.30
C ALA A 366 4.58 -9.01 3.84
N GLY A 367 4.08 -7.78 3.93
CA GLY A 367 2.72 -7.48 4.37
C GLY A 367 2.59 -7.32 5.89
N GLN A 368 1.49 -7.80 6.45
CA GLN A 368 1.16 -7.58 7.86
C GLN A 368 2.15 -8.18 8.86
N ILE A 369 2.88 -9.22 8.48
CA ILE A 369 3.98 -9.76 9.30
C ILE A 369 5.04 -8.71 9.62
N ASN A 370 5.17 -7.66 8.79
CA ASN A 370 6.06 -6.52 9.00
C ASN A 370 5.39 -5.36 9.74
N GLY A 371 4.21 -5.58 10.33
CA GLY A 371 3.48 -4.57 11.10
C GLY A 371 2.80 -3.50 10.25
N THR A 372 2.48 -3.74 8.98
CA THR A 372 1.65 -2.86 8.17
C THR A 372 0.18 -3.24 8.25
N THR A 373 -0.73 -2.29 7.97
CA THR A 373 -2.16 -2.56 7.81
C THR A 373 -2.68 -1.90 6.54
N GLY A 374 -2.97 -2.70 5.53
CA GLY A 374 -3.54 -2.28 4.25
C GLY A 374 -3.22 -3.25 3.15
N TYR A 375 -4.15 -3.41 2.22
CA TYR A 375 -4.01 -4.31 1.08
C TYR A 375 -2.88 -3.88 0.15
N GLU A 376 -2.77 -2.57 -0.07
CA GLU A 376 -1.81 -1.95 -0.97
C GLU A 376 -0.38 -1.99 -0.42
N GLU A 377 -0.23 -1.76 0.89
CA GLU A 377 1.05 -1.91 1.58
C GLU A 377 1.53 -3.37 1.55
N ALA A 378 0.59 -4.30 1.71
CA ALA A 378 0.90 -5.72 1.65
C ALA A 378 1.31 -6.15 0.23
N ALA A 379 0.56 -5.73 -0.80
CA ALA A 379 0.84 -6.01 -2.20
C ALA A 379 2.20 -5.42 -2.63
N ALA A 380 2.49 -4.17 -2.26
CA ALA A 380 3.77 -3.52 -2.57
C ALA A 380 4.97 -4.27 -1.98
N GLN A 381 4.88 -4.68 -0.71
CA GLN A 381 5.92 -5.48 -0.06
C GLN A 381 6.04 -6.86 -0.71
N GLY A 382 4.90 -7.51 -1.00
CA GLY A 382 4.87 -8.81 -1.66
C GLY A 382 5.57 -8.78 -3.01
N LEU A 383 5.23 -7.79 -3.84
CA LEU A 383 5.88 -7.59 -5.14
C LEU A 383 7.40 -7.45 -4.98
N MET A 384 7.86 -6.55 -4.10
CA MET A 384 9.30 -6.34 -3.89
C MET A 384 10.02 -7.56 -3.34
N ALA A 385 9.41 -8.29 -2.39
CA ALA A 385 9.97 -9.54 -1.87
C ALA A 385 10.07 -10.62 -2.97
N GLY A 386 9.04 -10.75 -3.80
CA GLY A 386 9.03 -11.68 -4.93
C GLY A 386 10.08 -11.35 -5.99
N LEU A 387 10.19 -10.07 -6.38
CA LEU A 387 11.23 -9.60 -7.31
C LEU A 387 12.63 -9.86 -6.76
N ASN A 388 12.88 -9.52 -5.50
CA ASN A 388 14.20 -9.69 -4.88
C ASN A 388 14.55 -11.16 -4.63
N ALA A 389 13.58 -12.00 -4.28
CA ALA A 389 13.80 -13.43 -4.20
C ALA A 389 14.17 -14.02 -5.57
N ALA A 390 13.49 -13.60 -6.65
CA ALA A 390 13.79 -14.05 -8.01
C ALA A 390 15.17 -13.57 -8.50
N LEU A 391 15.53 -12.31 -8.26
CA LEU A 391 16.87 -11.78 -8.56
C LEU A 391 17.95 -12.58 -7.80
N SER A 392 17.72 -12.83 -6.50
CA SER A 392 18.66 -13.63 -5.69
C SER A 392 18.80 -15.08 -6.17
N VAL A 393 17.74 -15.71 -6.70
CA VAL A 393 17.82 -17.04 -7.36
C VAL A 393 18.73 -17.00 -8.59
N ARG A 394 18.71 -15.88 -9.33
CA ARG A 394 19.58 -15.67 -10.51
C ARG A 394 21.00 -15.24 -10.16
N GLY A 395 21.31 -15.00 -8.87
CA GLY A 395 22.60 -14.45 -8.45
C GLY A 395 22.79 -12.97 -8.79
N GLU A 396 21.69 -12.24 -9.00
CA GLU A 396 21.68 -10.81 -9.31
C GLU A 396 21.53 -9.98 -8.04
N GLU A 397 22.00 -8.72 -8.09
CA GLU A 397 21.87 -7.76 -6.98
C GLU A 397 20.40 -7.43 -6.69
N PRO A 398 20.03 -7.20 -5.42
CA PRO A 398 18.67 -6.88 -5.05
C PRO A 398 18.23 -5.52 -5.59
N LEU A 399 16.99 -5.44 -6.07
CA LEU A 399 16.32 -4.19 -6.44
C LEU A 399 15.91 -3.43 -5.17
N VAL A 400 16.55 -2.31 -4.93
CA VAL A 400 16.25 -1.40 -3.81
C VAL A 400 16.05 0.00 -4.35
N PHE A 401 14.82 0.50 -4.31
CA PHE A 401 14.50 1.87 -4.71
C PHE A 401 14.86 2.87 -3.61
N LYS A 402 15.19 4.09 -4.03
CA LYS A 402 15.40 5.24 -3.14
C LYS A 402 14.08 5.96 -2.87
N ARG A 403 14.03 6.72 -1.79
CA ARG A 403 12.83 7.47 -1.37
C ARG A 403 12.38 8.54 -2.38
N ASP A 404 13.24 8.97 -3.28
CA ASP A 404 12.94 9.89 -4.38
C ASP A 404 12.47 9.18 -5.66
N GLU A 405 12.48 7.83 -5.67
CA GLU A 405 12.13 7.02 -6.84
C GLU A 405 10.73 6.39 -6.74
N ALA A 406 10.29 5.99 -5.53
CA ALA A 406 9.01 5.31 -5.35
C ALA A 406 8.38 5.51 -3.96
N TYR A 407 7.05 5.51 -3.87
CA TYR A 407 6.32 5.37 -2.60
C TYR A 407 6.59 4.02 -1.93
N ILE A 408 6.75 2.96 -2.72
CA ILE A 408 7.17 1.63 -2.24
C ILE A 408 8.50 1.74 -1.50
N ALA A 409 9.45 2.54 -2.00
CA ALA A 409 10.72 2.80 -1.32
C ALA A 409 10.53 3.53 0.01
N VAL A 410 9.65 4.54 0.05
CA VAL A 410 9.32 5.26 1.30
C VAL A 410 8.72 4.31 2.33
N LEU A 411 7.79 3.43 1.92
CA LEU A 411 7.19 2.40 2.75
C LEU A 411 8.26 1.48 3.35
N ILE A 412 9.10 0.88 2.51
CA ILE A 412 10.10 -0.10 2.94
C ILE A 412 11.18 0.56 3.80
N ASP A 413 11.69 1.73 3.40
CA ASP A 413 12.71 2.44 4.18
C ASP A 413 12.19 2.84 5.57
N ASP A 414 10.95 3.34 5.68
CA ASP A 414 10.33 3.63 6.98
C ASP A 414 10.25 2.37 7.86
N LEU A 415 9.83 1.22 7.30
CA LEU A 415 9.74 -0.04 8.05
C LEU A 415 11.10 -0.51 8.56
N VAL A 416 12.11 -0.58 7.69
CA VAL A 416 13.41 -1.16 8.06
C VAL A 416 14.29 -0.23 8.89
N THR A 417 14.01 1.10 8.89
CA THR A 417 14.78 2.09 9.65
C THR A 417 14.08 2.55 10.93
N LYS A 418 12.77 2.83 10.87
CA LYS A 418 11.98 3.34 12.01
C LYS A 418 11.27 2.22 12.78
N GLY A 419 10.95 1.12 12.09
CA GLY A 419 10.09 0.08 12.64
C GLY A 419 8.64 0.51 12.74
N THR A 420 7.88 -0.21 13.56
CA THR A 420 6.46 0.07 13.81
C THR A 420 6.23 0.95 15.04
N ASP A 421 7.22 1.04 15.95
CA ASP A 421 7.08 1.71 17.25
C ASP A 421 5.86 1.22 18.06
N GLY A 422 5.49 -0.04 17.84
CA GLY A 422 4.32 -0.69 18.47
C GLY A 422 2.97 -0.29 17.90
N GLU A 423 2.93 0.47 16.81
CA GLU A 423 1.69 0.81 16.07
C GLU A 423 1.75 0.27 14.65
N PRO A 424 0.65 -0.25 14.08
CA PRO A 424 0.63 -0.66 12.69
C PRO A 424 0.96 0.51 11.75
N TYR A 425 1.93 0.28 10.87
CA TYR A 425 2.33 1.26 9.85
C TYR A 425 1.26 1.39 8.76
N ARG A 426 1.04 2.62 8.29
CA ARG A 426 0.17 2.93 7.17
C ARG A 426 0.77 4.00 6.28
N MET A 427 0.65 3.83 4.96
CA MET A 427 1.15 4.79 3.99
C MET A 427 0.22 5.98 3.82
N PHE A 428 0.79 7.19 3.81
CA PHE A 428 0.15 8.46 3.53
C PHE A 428 1.06 9.35 2.69
N THR A 429 0.46 10.29 1.96
CA THR A 429 1.24 11.26 1.17
C THR A 429 2.16 12.15 2.03
N SER A 430 1.84 12.33 3.32
CA SER A 430 2.69 13.09 4.25
C SER A 430 4.01 12.40 4.60
N ARG A 431 4.14 11.10 4.34
CA ARG A 431 5.39 10.35 4.59
C ARG A 431 6.41 10.51 3.48
N ALA A 432 5.97 10.92 2.27
CA ALA A 432 6.85 11.15 1.14
C ALA A 432 7.30 12.61 1.09
N GLU A 433 8.61 12.82 1.14
CA GLU A 433 9.27 14.13 1.04
C GLU A 433 9.15 14.71 -0.38
N TYR A 434 9.21 13.84 -1.39
CA TYR A 434 9.27 14.20 -2.81
C TYR A 434 7.96 13.89 -3.56
N ARG A 435 6.80 14.11 -2.90
CA ARG A 435 5.49 13.67 -3.41
C ARG A 435 5.08 14.26 -4.76
N LEU A 436 5.65 15.39 -5.19
CA LEU A 436 5.38 15.94 -6.52
C LEU A 436 6.14 15.17 -7.61
N LEU A 437 7.29 14.58 -7.28
CA LEU A 437 8.01 13.65 -8.17
C LEU A 437 7.35 12.27 -8.19
N LEU A 438 6.76 11.85 -7.05
CA LEU A 438 6.20 10.52 -6.83
C LEU A 438 4.68 10.46 -7.05
N ARG A 439 4.16 11.16 -8.04
CA ARG A 439 2.71 11.16 -8.33
C ARG A 439 2.25 9.78 -8.82
N GLU A 440 0.96 9.47 -8.62
CA GLU A 440 0.39 8.22 -9.12
C GLU A 440 0.32 8.18 -10.66
N ASP A 441 0.10 9.34 -11.31
CA ASP A 441 -0.06 9.47 -12.75
C ASP A 441 1.23 9.27 -13.56
N ASN A 442 2.40 9.33 -12.91
CA ASN A 442 3.71 9.14 -13.54
C ASN A 442 4.47 7.90 -13.05
N ALA A 443 3.82 6.98 -12.36
CA ALA A 443 4.49 5.79 -11.83
C ALA A 443 5.09 4.91 -12.93
N ASP A 444 4.42 4.80 -14.07
CA ASP A 444 4.92 4.10 -15.25
C ASP A 444 6.20 4.73 -15.82
N LEU A 445 6.23 6.07 -15.95
CA LEU A 445 7.41 6.80 -16.43
C LEU A 445 8.64 6.64 -15.53
N ARG A 446 8.44 6.36 -14.22
CA ARG A 446 9.52 6.16 -13.25
C ARG A 446 9.99 4.70 -13.16
N LEU A 447 9.09 3.73 -13.25
CA LEU A 447 9.34 2.36 -12.78
C LEU A 447 9.24 1.28 -13.86
N THR A 448 8.43 1.47 -14.93
CA THR A 448 8.17 0.40 -15.90
C THR A 448 9.42 -0.04 -16.66
N GLU A 449 10.32 0.88 -17.01
CA GLU A 449 11.60 0.53 -17.66
C GLU A 449 12.49 -0.33 -16.75
N ILE A 450 12.49 -0.03 -15.44
CA ILE A 450 13.25 -0.83 -14.45
C ILE A 450 12.66 -2.23 -14.36
N GLY A 451 11.32 -2.32 -14.24
CA GLY A 451 10.61 -3.61 -14.22
C GLY A 451 10.83 -4.44 -15.49
N TYR A 452 10.92 -3.80 -16.66
CA TYR A 452 11.22 -4.45 -17.92
C TYR A 452 12.66 -5.02 -17.95
N LYS A 453 13.65 -4.22 -17.53
CA LYS A 453 15.07 -4.63 -17.49
C LYS A 453 15.32 -5.85 -16.61
N ILE A 454 14.60 -6.00 -15.49
CA ILE A 454 14.73 -7.18 -14.61
C ILE A 454 13.84 -8.36 -15.05
N GLY A 455 13.02 -8.19 -16.10
CA GLY A 455 12.14 -9.23 -16.64
C GLY A 455 10.81 -9.42 -15.90
N ALA A 456 10.40 -8.46 -15.07
CA ALA A 456 9.11 -8.46 -14.37
C ALA A 456 7.96 -7.91 -15.23
N VAL A 457 8.26 -6.96 -16.11
CA VAL A 457 7.31 -6.30 -17.00
C VAL A 457 7.43 -6.85 -18.41
N ARG A 458 6.29 -7.06 -19.10
CA ARG A 458 6.24 -7.57 -20.46
C ARG A 458 6.52 -6.47 -21.48
N SER A 459 6.95 -6.89 -22.70
CA SER A 459 7.28 -6.01 -23.83
C SER A 459 6.13 -5.06 -24.24
N GLU A 460 4.87 -5.53 -24.16
CA GLU A 460 3.71 -4.71 -24.53
C GLU A 460 3.52 -3.51 -23.58
N ALA A 461 3.79 -3.70 -22.27
CA ALA A 461 3.72 -2.63 -21.30
C ALA A 461 4.87 -1.64 -21.48
N TYR A 462 6.07 -2.14 -21.79
CA TYR A 462 7.21 -1.28 -22.10
C TYR A 462 6.98 -0.47 -23.38
N ALA A 463 6.45 -1.07 -24.43
CA ALA A 463 6.11 -0.35 -25.67
C ALA A 463 5.04 0.74 -25.45
N ARG A 464 4.09 0.54 -24.51
CA ARG A 464 3.15 1.61 -24.10
C ARG A 464 3.87 2.77 -23.42
N LEU A 465 4.80 2.47 -22.51
CA LEU A 465 5.63 3.48 -21.85
C LEU A 465 6.40 4.33 -22.88
N GLU A 466 7.04 3.69 -23.88
CA GLU A 466 7.78 4.41 -24.93
C GLU A 466 6.86 5.34 -25.71
N ARG A 467 5.71 4.87 -26.17
CA ARG A 467 4.72 5.72 -26.86
C ARG A 467 4.25 6.90 -26.01
N LYS A 468 3.99 6.68 -24.71
CA LYS A 468 3.60 7.76 -23.80
C LYS A 468 4.73 8.77 -23.63
N ARG A 469 5.97 8.32 -23.40
CA ARG A 469 7.15 9.16 -23.25
C ARG A 469 7.39 10.04 -24.47
N ASP A 470 7.34 9.44 -25.66
CA ASP A 470 7.53 10.14 -26.93
C ASP A 470 6.38 11.11 -27.21
N GLY A 471 5.14 10.71 -26.89
CA GLY A 471 3.96 11.57 -27.02
C GLY A 471 4.03 12.79 -26.09
N VAL A 472 4.46 12.62 -24.84
CA VAL A 472 4.66 13.75 -23.91
C VAL A 472 5.74 14.70 -24.41
N ALA A 473 6.87 14.17 -24.88
CA ALA A 473 7.96 14.99 -25.43
C ALA A 473 7.53 15.75 -26.70
N ALA A 474 6.76 15.12 -27.59
CA ALA A 474 6.22 15.76 -28.78
C ALA A 474 5.22 16.86 -28.41
N LEU A 475 4.31 16.57 -27.47
CA LEU A 475 3.31 17.54 -27.02
C LEU A 475 3.96 18.78 -26.37
N LEU A 476 4.96 18.60 -25.52
CA LEU A 476 5.68 19.70 -24.89
C LEU A 476 6.31 20.62 -25.95
N ARG A 477 6.98 20.04 -26.98
CA ARG A 477 7.52 20.82 -28.09
C ARG A 477 6.44 21.61 -28.84
N THR A 478 5.31 20.95 -29.14
CA THR A 478 4.17 21.62 -29.81
C THR A 478 3.64 22.78 -28.99
N LEU A 479 3.46 22.60 -27.67
CA LEU A 479 2.96 23.66 -26.78
C LEU A 479 3.93 24.85 -26.67
N GLU A 480 5.23 24.61 -26.70
CA GLU A 480 6.26 25.65 -26.63
C GLU A 480 6.41 26.43 -27.95
N GLN A 481 6.21 25.76 -29.10
CA GLN A 481 6.42 26.35 -30.43
C GLN A 481 5.17 26.99 -31.03
N THR A 482 3.97 26.59 -30.60
CA THR A 482 2.72 27.12 -31.16
C THR A 482 2.35 28.44 -30.50
N ALA A 483 2.43 29.53 -31.27
CA ALA A 483 1.94 30.84 -30.86
C ALA A 483 0.39 30.91 -30.97
N VAL A 484 -0.24 31.60 -30.04
CA VAL A 484 -1.69 31.83 -30.01
C VAL A 484 -1.98 33.23 -30.59
N ASN A 485 -2.93 33.31 -31.53
CA ASN A 485 -3.36 34.58 -32.07
C ASN A 485 -4.22 35.34 -31.05
N PRO A 486 -3.79 36.53 -30.56
CA PRO A 486 -4.54 37.28 -29.55
C PRO A 486 -5.95 37.68 -30.01
N GLU A 487 -6.14 38.03 -31.28
CA GLU A 487 -7.43 38.47 -31.82
C GLU A 487 -8.49 37.37 -31.74
N GLU A 488 -8.09 36.11 -31.97
CA GLU A 488 -8.99 34.95 -31.92
C GLU A 488 -9.16 34.39 -30.51
N ALA A 489 -8.15 34.58 -29.65
CA ALA A 489 -8.08 33.91 -28.36
C ALA A 489 -8.59 34.77 -27.19
N ASN A 490 -8.44 36.12 -27.24
CA ASN A 490 -8.71 36.96 -26.07
C ASN A 490 -10.16 36.87 -25.59
N GLY A 491 -11.14 36.79 -26.49
CA GLY A 491 -12.53 36.59 -26.07
C GLY A 491 -12.76 35.32 -25.25
N LYS A 492 -12.07 34.23 -25.61
CA LYS A 492 -12.13 32.94 -24.86
C LYS A 492 -11.34 33.02 -23.55
N VAL A 493 -10.17 33.65 -23.57
CA VAL A 493 -9.32 33.84 -22.39
C VAL A 493 -10.03 34.66 -21.31
N GLU A 494 -10.69 35.75 -21.70
CA GLU A 494 -11.49 36.60 -20.81
C GLU A 494 -12.72 35.87 -20.28
N ALA A 495 -13.39 35.05 -21.10
CA ALA A 495 -14.52 34.22 -20.65
C ALA A 495 -14.11 33.19 -19.58
N LEU A 496 -12.84 32.76 -19.57
CA LEU A 496 -12.25 31.90 -18.53
C LEU A 496 -11.76 32.68 -17.30
N GLY A 497 -11.99 34.01 -17.26
CA GLY A 497 -11.57 34.88 -16.15
C GLY A 497 -10.05 35.16 -16.12
N SER A 498 -9.35 34.96 -17.22
CA SER A 498 -7.91 35.19 -17.33
C SER A 498 -7.61 36.48 -18.08
N ALA A 499 -6.46 37.09 -17.81
CA ALA A 499 -6.05 38.35 -18.45
C ALA A 499 -5.78 38.17 -19.95
N PRO A 500 -6.11 39.17 -20.81
CA PRO A 500 -5.81 39.12 -22.24
C PRO A 500 -4.35 38.78 -22.56
N ILE A 501 -4.13 38.09 -23.65
CA ILE A 501 -2.79 37.73 -24.14
C ILE A 501 -2.28 38.77 -25.11
N ARG A 502 -0.93 38.84 -25.23
CA ARG A 502 -0.21 39.69 -26.20
C ARG A 502 0.34 38.83 -27.35
N SER A 503 0.78 39.48 -28.43
CA SER A 503 1.47 38.79 -29.54
C SER A 503 2.69 38.00 -29.01
N GLY A 504 2.91 36.81 -29.58
CA GLY A 504 4.01 35.92 -29.21
C GLY A 504 3.76 35.05 -28.00
N THR A 505 2.58 35.07 -27.40
CA THR A 505 2.21 34.12 -26.31
C THR A 505 2.06 32.72 -26.89
N THR A 506 2.75 31.74 -26.32
CA THR A 506 2.65 30.32 -26.74
C THR A 506 1.58 29.58 -25.95
N LEU A 507 1.15 28.41 -26.50
CA LEU A 507 0.23 27.50 -25.77
C LEU A 507 0.81 27.08 -24.40
N ALA A 508 2.11 26.87 -24.30
CA ALA A 508 2.76 26.55 -23.03
C ALA A 508 2.66 27.70 -22.02
N GLN A 509 2.82 28.97 -22.46
CA GLN A 509 2.65 30.14 -21.61
C GLN A 509 1.20 30.33 -21.17
N LEU A 510 0.25 30.02 -22.05
CA LEU A 510 -1.17 30.07 -21.75
C LEU A 510 -1.54 28.99 -20.70
N LEU A 511 -1.02 27.78 -20.85
CA LEU A 511 -1.25 26.67 -19.93
C LEU A 511 -0.66 26.91 -18.52
N LYS A 512 0.35 27.79 -18.36
CA LYS A 512 0.87 28.16 -17.03
C LYS A 512 -0.15 28.92 -16.17
N ARG A 513 -1.19 29.48 -16.77
CA ARG A 513 -2.21 30.23 -16.04
C ARG A 513 -3.11 29.28 -15.23
N PRO A 514 -3.45 29.63 -13.97
CA PRO A 514 -4.27 28.74 -13.11
C PRO A 514 -5.64 28.40 -13.69
N GLU A 515 -6.26 29.36 -14.37
CA GLU A 515 -7.63 29.27 -14.92
C GLU A 515 -7.69 28.37 -16.18
N ILE A 516 -6.57 28.09 -16.82
CA ILE A 516 -6.51 27.38 -18.11
C ILE A 516 -5.86 26.02 -17.90
N GLY A 517 -6.67 24.97 -17.94
CA GLY A 517 -6.22 23.58 -17.99
C GLY A 517 -6.05 23.08 -19.42
N PHE A 518 -5.63 21.82 -19.58
CA PHE A 518 -5.47 21.25 -20.92
C PHE A 518 -6.82 21.09 -21.65
N ALA A 519 -7.93 20.90 -20.94
CA ALA A 519 -9.26 20.83 -21.51
C ALA A 519 -9.63 22.14 -22.22
N GLU A 520 -9.43 23.27 -21.53
CA GLU A 520 -9.65 24.60 -22.08
C GLU A 520 -8.66 24.93 -23.21
N LEU A 521 -7.40 24.45 -23.07
CA LEU A 521 -6.35 24.69 -24.07
C LEU A 521 -6.70 24.07 -25.45
N ARG A 522 -7.45 22.96 -25.47
CA ARG A 522 -7.93 22.32 -26.71
C ARG A 522 -8.81 23.23 -27.57
N GLU A 523 -9.43 24.24 -26.99
CA GLU A 523 -10.28 25.20 -27.72
C GLU A 523 -9.44 26.21 -28.53
N PHE A 524 -8.18 26.39 -28.18
CA PHE A 524 -7.26 27.31 -28.88
C PHE A 524 -6.46 26.64 -30.00
N ALA A 525 -6.38 25.29 -30.01
CA ALA A 525 -5.62 24.54 -30.99
C ALA A 525 -6.31 23.22 -31.35
N PRO A 526 -6.93 23.12 -32.55
CA PRO A 526 -7.67 21.93 -32.98
C PRO A 526 -6.85 20.63 -32.97
N ASN A 527 -5.56 20.71 -33.24
CA ASN A 527 -4.63 19.58 -33.23
C ASN A 527 -4.39 18.97 -31.82
N LEU A 528 -4.88 19.59 -30.75
CA LEU A 528 -4.79 19.06 -29.40
C LEU A 528 -5.99 18.17 -29.02
N LYS A 529 -7.04 18.10 -29.86
CA LYS A 529 -8.29 17.37 -29.53
C LYS A 529 -8.07 15.87 -29.32
N ASP A 530 -7.21 15.27 -30.12
CA ASP A 530 -6.97 13.81 -30.15
C ASP A 530 -5.82 13.37 -29.23
N ILE A 531 -5.25 14.30 -28.45
CA ILE A 531 -4.17 13.95 -27.51
C ILE A 531 -4.75 13.10 -26.37
N PRO A 532 -4.18 11.90 -26.09
CA PRO A 532 -4.59 11.06 -24.97
C PRO A 532 -4.49 11.79 -23.63
N LEU A 533 -5.46 11.51 -22.74
CA LEU A 533 -5.58 12.22 -21.47
C LEU A 533 -4.35 12.05 -20.57
N ASP A 534 -3.76 10.88 -20.56
CA ASP A 534 -2.55 10.56 -19.76
C ASP A 534 -1.31 11.34 -20.24
N ILE A 535 -1.17 11.54 -21.57
CA ILE A 535 -0.12 12.39 -22.17
C ILE A 535 -0.39 13.86 -21.84
N ALA A 536 -1.64 14.32 -22.01
CA ALA A 536 -2.07 15.68 -21.72
C ALA A 536 -1.80 16.07 -20.28
N LEU A 537 -2.15 15.19 -19.33
CA LEU A 537 -1.92 15.40 -17.89
C LEU A 537 -0.44 15.54 -17.54
N GLN A 538 0.43 14.70 -18.14
CA GLN A 538 1.88 14.81 -17.91
C GLN A 538 2.45 16.15 -18.40
N ALA A 539 2.04 16.60 -19.59
CA ALA A 539 2.47 17.87 -20.15
C ALA A 539 1.96 19.06 -19.30
N GLU A 540 0.69 19.03 -18.89
CA GLU A 540 0.11 20.07 -18.03
C GLU A 540 0.85 20.17 -16.71
N VAL A 541 1.08 19.05 -16.00
CA VAL A 541 1.80 19.04 -14.74
C VAL A 541 3.26 19.49 -14.94
N GLY A 542 3.93 19.04 -16.01
CA GLY A 542 5.30 19.44 -16.34
C GLY A 542 5.42 20.96 -16.52
N ILE A 543 4.46 21.60 -17.18
CA ILE A 543 4.47 23.05 -17.43
C ILE A 543 4.05 23.85 -16.19
N LYS A 544 2.93 23.49 -15.55
CA LYS A 544 2.40 24.27 -14.42
C LYS A 544 3.27 24.18 -13.18
N TYR A 545 3.90 23.03 -12.94
CA TYR A 545 4.66 22.76 -11.71
C TYR A 545 6.18 22.71 -11.92
N ALA A 546 6.71 23.11 -13.11
CA ALA A 546 8.12 23.07 -13.46
C ALA A 546 9.03 23.59 -12.33
N GLY A 547 8.82 24.82 -11.87
CA GLY A 547 9.66 25.42 -10.84
C GLY A 547 9.60 24.75 -9.46
N TYR A 548 8.51 24.03 -9.15
CA TYR A 548 8.41 23.21 -7.93
C TYR A 548 9.12 21.88 -8.10
N ILE A 549 9.04 21.27 -9.29
CA ILE A 549 9.74 20.05 -9.66
C ILE A 549 11.25 20.27 -9.59
N ASP A 550 11.75 21.37 -10.18
CA ASP A 550 13.17 21.72 -10.18
C ASP A 550 13.71 21.88 -8.74
N ARG A 551 12.97 22.58 -7.87
CA ARG A 551 13.34 22.72 -6.46
C ARG A 551 13.39 21.38 -5.73
N GLN A 552 12.46 20.46 -6.01
CA GLN A 552 12.52 19.12 -5.42
C GLN A 552 13.72 18.33 -5.94
N LEU A 553 14.03 18.42 -7.24
CA LEU A 553 15.20 17.76 -7.83
C LEU A 553 16.52 18.28 -7.23
N GLU A 554 16.63 19.58 -6.94
CA GLU A 554 17.80 20.15 -6.23
C GLU A 554 17.89 19.59 -4.79
N THR A 555 16.76 19.47 -4.09
CA THR A 555 16.71 18.85 -2.75
C THR A 555 17.17 17.40 -2.79
N VAL A 556 16.72 16.63 -3.79
CA VAL A 556 17.16 15.25 -4.04
C VAL A 556 18.67 15.18 -4.29
N LYS A 557 19.22 16.07 -5.13
CA LYS A 557 20.68 16.12 -5.39
C LYS A 557 21.48 16.32 -4.10
N ARG A 558 21.04 17.21 -3.21
CA ARG A 558 21.69 17.44 -1.91
C ARG A 558 21.59 16.22 -0.99
N ALA A 559 20.42 15.56 -0.93
CA ALA A 559 20.21 14.37 -0.10
C ALA A 559 21.04 13.16 -0.60
N LYS A 560 21.27 13.03 -1.91
CA LYS A 560 22.10 11.95 -2.49
C LYS A 560 23.50 11.88 -1.91
N ASN A 561 24.07 13.00 -1.50
CA ASN A 561 25.41 13.02 -0.88
C ASN A 561 25.46 12.23 0.43
N PHE A 562 24.39 12.27 1.25
CA PHE A 562 24.30 11.48 2.48
C PHE A 562 23.96 10.02 2.20
N GLU A 563 23.12 9.74 1.21
CA GLU A 563 22.77 8.37 0.81
C GLU A 563 23.93 7.62 0.17
N SER A 564 24.84 8.31 -0.51
CA SER A 564 26.02 7.70 -1.14
C SER A 564 27.09 7.27 -0.14
N VAL A 565 27.09 7.81 1.08
CA VAL A 565 28.05 7.41 2.11
C VAL A 565 27.59 6.13 2.77
N ARG A 566 28.14 5.00 2.30
CA ARG A 566 27.85 3.66 2.82
C ARG A 566 28.45 3.47 4.21
N LEU A 567 27.69 2.81 5.07
CA LEU A 567 28.15 2.31 6.37
C LEU A 567 28.56 0.83 6.19
N PRO A 568 29.77 0.44 6.61
CA PRO A 568 30.18 -0.97 6.59
C PRO A 568 29.25 -1.84 7.45
N GLU A 569 28.98 -3.06 7.03
CA GLU A 569 28.12 -3.99 7.79
C GLU A 569 28.73 -4.39 9.14
N ASP A 570 30.07 -4.40 9.23
CA ASP A 570 30.87 -4.74 10.41
C ASP A 570 31.21 -3.53 11.29
N ILE A 571 30.61 -2.35 11.05
CA ILE A 571 30.91 -1.13 11.81
C ILE A 571 30.64 -1.36 13.31
N ASP A 572 31.66 -1.10 14.15
CA ASP A 572 31.52 -1.06 15.60
C ASP A 572 31.09 0.33 16.05
N TYR A 573 29.79 0.49 16.35
CA TYR A 573 29.24 1.75 16.85
C TYR A 573 29.70 2.10 18.28
N ALA A 574 30.26 1.15 19.05
CA ALA A 574 30.84 1.41 20.36
C ALA A 574 32.16 2.18 20.23
N ALA A 575 32.91 1.93 19.15
CA ALA A 575 34.17 2.62 18.85
C ALA A 575 33.98 4.06 18.37
N VAL A 576 32.76 4.50 18.03
CA VAL A 576 32.48 5.86 17.58
C VAL A 576 32.40 6.80 18.78
N THR A 577 33.47 7.54 19.04
CA THR A 577 33.55 8.47 20.18
C THR A 577 32.52 9.60 20.05
N GLY A 578 31.82 9.91 21.15
CA GLY A 578 30.84 11.00 21.24
C GLY A 578 29.40 10.62 20.90
N LEU A 579 29.13 9.39 20.42
CA LEU A 579 27.76 8.92 20.30
C LEU A 579 27.12 8.70 21.68
N SER A 580 25.86 9.09 21.84
CA SER A 580 25.07 8.77 23.02
C SER A 580 24.82 7.26 23.12
N ARG A 581 24.54 6.76 24.33
CA ARG A 581 24.20 5.35 24.57
C ARG A 581 23.01 4.92 23.71
N GLU A 582 21.97 5.75 23.67
CA GLU A 582 20.77 5.51 22.88
C GLU A 582 21.08 5.40 21.38
N ALA A 583 21.91 6.33 20.85
CA ALA A 583 22.31 6.30 19.46
C ALA A 583 23.10 5.03 19.11
N ARG A 584 24.04 4.61 19.97
CA ARG A 584 24.80 3.36 19.79
C ARG A 584 23.90 2.13 19.75
N GLU A 585 22.99 2.02 20.73
CA GLU A 585 22.05 0.90 20.83
C GLU A 585 21.15 0.82 19.58
N LYS A 586 20.61 1.96 19.13
CA LYS A 586 19.75 2.02 17.93
C LYS A 586 20.50 1.70 16.66
N LEU A 587 21.67 2.28 16.45
CA LEU A 587 22.51 2.02 15.29
C LEU A 587 22.99 0.57 15.22
N SER A 588 23.40 -0.02 16.34
CA SER A 588 23.81 -1.42 16.44
C SER A 588 22.66 -2.40 16.15
N ARG A 589 21.44 -2.04 16.58
CA ARG A 589 20.24 -2.84 16.36
C ARG A 589 19.76 -2.77 14.92
N ILE A 590 19.68 -1.56 14.35
CA ILE A 590 19.09 -1.32 13.03
C ILE A 590 20.09 -1.60 11.91
N ARG A 591 21.40 -1.34 12.15
CA ARG A 591 22.48 -1.48 11.18
C ARG A 591 22.16 -0.82 9.85
N PRO A 592 22.00 0.52 9.81
CA PRO A 592 21.72 1.26 8.59
C PRO A 592 22.86 1.10 7.58
N ARG A 593 22.52 1.05 6.28
CA ARG A 593 23.50 0.88 5.20
C ARG A 593 24.12 2.18 4.69
N SER A 594 23.54 3.34 5.05
CA SER A 594 24.03 4.67 4.65
C SER A 594 23.90 5.69 5.78
N LEU A 595 24.64 6.80 5.68
CA LEU A 595 24.43 7.94 6.59
C LEU A 595 23.02 8.52 6.43
N GLY A 596 22.47 8.51 5.22
CA GLY A 596 21.08 8.92 4.97
C GLY A 596 20.08 8.05 5.72
N GLN A 597 20.21 6.72 5.68
CA GLN A 597 19.41 5.82 6.50
C GLN A 597 19.58 6.08 7.99
N ALA A 598 20.82 6.21 8.47
CA ALA A 598 21.10 6.51 9.88
C ALA A 598 20.40 7.79 10.35
N SER A 599 20.37 8.83 9.52
CA SER A 599 19.72 10.12 9.85
C SER A 599 18.21 10.04 10.04
N ARG A 600 17.55 9.03 9.46
CA ARG A 600 16.10 8.83 9.54
C ARG A 600 15.67 8.01 10.76
N ILE A 601 16.61 7.38 11.46
CA ILE A 601 16.32 6.61 12.68
C ILE A 601 15.88 7.58 13.78
N ALA A 602 14.73 7.32 14.39
CA ALA A 602 14.19 8.15 15.46
C ALA A 602 15.18 8.25 16.65
N GLY A 603 15.53 9.49 17.06
CA GLY A 603 16.48 9.75 18.12
C GLY A 603 17.95 9.83 17.68
N ILE A 604 18.26 9.66 16.39
CA ILE A 604 19.59 9.97 15.87
C ILE A 604 19.63 11.46 15.48
N THR A 605 20.53 12.19 16.13
CA THR A 605 20.67 13.64 15.96
C THR A 605 21.61 14.00 14.78
N PRO A 606 21.52 15.20 14.21
CA PRO A 606 22.49 15.67 13.22
C PRO A 606 23.95 15.62 13.71
N ALA A 607 24.17 15.85 15.01
CA ALA A 607 25.49 15.70 15.64
C ALA A 607 26.00 14.26 15.58
N ALA A 608 25.13 13.27 15.85
CA ALA A 608 25.49 11.85 15.73
C ALA A 608 25.88 11.48 14.28
N ILE A 609 25.17 12.02 13.27
CA ILE A 609 25.50 11.81 11.84
C ILE A 609 26.86 12.42 11.50
N SER A 610 27.16 13.63 12.02
CA SER A 610 28.47 14.25 11.83
C SER A 610 29.60 13.42 12.42
N LEU A 611 29.41 12.86 13.64
CA LEU A 611 30.38 11.98 14.29
C LEU A 611 30.63 10.69 13.49
N LEU A 612 29.57 10.07 12.96
CA LEU A 612 29.67 8.91 12.07
C LEU A 612 30.45 9.25 10.80
N SER A 613 30.16 10.38 10.17
CA SER A 613 30.86 10.84 8.97
C SER A 613 32.36 11.03 9.22
N ILE A 614 32.73 11.66 10.33
CA ILE A 614 34.14 11.87 10.73
C ILE A 614 34.82 10.53 10.99
N TYR A 615 34.16 9.60 11.70
CA TYR A 615 34.69 8.28 11.99
C TYR A 615 34.98 7.49 10.71
N LEU A 616 34.05 7.48 9.76
CA LEU A 616 34.21 6.81 8.46
C LEU A 616 35.37 7.42 7.66
N HIS A 617 35.51 8.74 7.67
CA HIS A 617 36.60 9.42 6.97
C HIS A 617 37.96 9.03 7.55
N LYS A 618 38.10 9.03 8.89
CA LYS A 618 39.32 8.58 9.56
C LYS A 618 39.65 7.11 9.28
N LYS A 619 38.65 6.20 9.32
CA LYS A 619 38.85 4.79 9.02
C LYS A 619 39.31 4.57 7.57
N LYS A 620 38.79 5.34 6.64
CA LYS A 620 39.20 5.31 5.22
C LYS A 620 40.62 5.81 5.03
N GLN A 621 41.04 6.86 5.73
CA GLN A 621 42.43 7.36 5.68
C GLN A 621 43.43 6.41 6.34
N ALA A 622 43.03 5.68 7.39
CA ALA A 622 43.89 4.68 8.04
C ALA A 622 44.04 3.37 7.22
N ALA A 623 43.18 3.14 6.23
CA ALA A 623 43.20 1.96 5.36
C ALA A 623 43.91 2.22 4.02
N LEU A 624 44.29 3.47 3.72
CA LEU A 624 45.16 3.93 2.62
C LEU A 624 46.59 4.08 3.11
#